data_d560c6e5b220ca75150a86ea582d55ac
#
_entry.id   d560c6e5b220ca75150a86ea582d55ac
#
_cell.length_a   1.000
_cell.length_b   1.000
_cell.length_c   1.000
_cell.angle_alpha   90.00
_cell.angle_beta   90.00
_cell.angle_gamma   90.00
#
_symmetry.space_group_name_H-M   'P 1'
#
loop_
_entity.id
_entity.type
_entity.pdbx_description
1 polymer ?
#
loop_
_entity_poly.entity_id
_entity_poly.type
_entity_poly.pdbx_seq_one_letter_code
_entity_poly.pdbx_strand_id
1 'polypeptide(L)'
;MSEPVRVAFLVEQCWHTVPGGTAVAAVGLAAALADLPGVSVTGIAARHARPPAVGPTPPVPVAHSRLPRPALYEAWHRTGRPRVENIGDHPGADGGLSLVHASGGAVPATRLPLVATIHDLGWRHEPGHSTRRGRRLFEAWLEDARRAAHVTCPSQATRADLLVAGFEPDRVSFIPLGSDPVGVDPSASAALRSHYGIDGPFVLWVGTTEPRKNLVRLVSAMEQIPDVPLVLVGPTGWKEDAARVTAPLGERVRVVGRVDEATKHAWYAAADVFAMPSLLEGFGLPVLEAMGHATPVVTSAGTATAEVVGDAGLTVDPTDADAIAGAITGLLADPDEAARLGRTGRDRSTTMTWSAAATATADVYRQVLAT
;
A
#
# COMPACT_ATOMS: atom_id res chain seq x y z
N MET A 1 -22.58 -25.92 12.17
CA MET A 1 -21.63 -24.82 12.01
C MET A 1 -20.46 -25.40 11.22
N SER A 2 -20.12 -24.82 10.05
CA SER A 2 -18.91 -25.24 9.31
C SER A 2 -17.64 -24.96 10.16
N GLU A 3 -16.63 -25.82 10.03
CA GLU A 3 -15.36 -25.56 10.68
C GLU A 3 -14.77 -24.20 10.27
N PRO A 4 -14.11 -23.48 11.20
CA PRO A 4 -13.50 -22.20 10.86
C PRO A 4 -12.35 -22.38 9.87
N VAL A 5 -12.24 -21.47 8.91
CA VAL A 5 -11.10 -21.40 7.97
C VAL A 5 -9.88 -20.89 8.73
N ARG A 6 -8.87 -21.75 8.93
CA ARG A 6 -7.63 -21.41 9.63
C ARG A 6 -6.55 -21.03 8.62
N VAL A 7 -6.18 -19.75 8.62
CA VAL A 7 -5.27 -19.15 7.63
C VAL A 7 -3.90 -18.90 8.23
N ALA A 8 -2.87 -19.44 7.59
CA ALA A 8 -1.50 -19.00 7.82
C ALA A 8 -1.22 -17.80 6.88
N PHE A 9 -1.05 -16.62 7.43
CA PHE A 9 -0.95 -15.37 6.71
C PHE A 9 0.46 -14.77 6.82
N LEU A 10 1.13 -14.52 5.70
CA LEU A 10 2.49 -13.98 5.73
C LEU A 10 2.49 -12.51 6.18
N VAL A 11 3.20 -12.20 7.28
CA VAL A 11 3.31 -10.83 7.85
C VAL A 11 4.76 -10.33 7.91
N GLU A 12 5.67 -10.96 7.19
CA GLU A 12 7.11 -10.65 7.23
C GLU A 12 7.42 -9.21 6.79
N GLN A 13 6.55 -8.59 6.00
CA GLN A 13 6.68 -7.20 5.54
C GLN A 13 6.77 -6.19 6.69
N CYS A 14 6.18 -6.51 7.85
CA CYS A 14 6.24 -5.68 9.06
C CYS A 14 7.67 -5.45 9.56
N TRP A 15 8.58 -6.41 9.34
CA TRP A 15 9.99 -6.34 9.75
C TRP A 15 10.93 -5.81 8.65
N HIS A 16 10.41 -5.33 7.52
CA HIS A 16 11.24 -4.70 6.50
C HIS A 16 11.80 -3.37 7.01
N THR A 17 12.99 -2.99 6.53
CA THR A 17 13.61 -1.70 6.87
C THR A 17 12.76 -0.51 6.40
N VAL A 18 12.11 -0.67 5.25
CA VAL A 18 11.09 0.25 4.72
C VAL A 18 9.83 -0.59 4.45
N PRO A 19 8.91 -0.70 5.42
CA PRO A 19 7.75 -1.58 5.30
C PRO A 19 6.79 -1.17 4.18
N GLY A 20 6.57 0.13 4.01
CA GLY A 20 5.74 0.71 2.95
C GLY A 20 4.28 0.25 2.97
N GLY A 21 3.58 0.51 1.86
CA GLY A 21 2.18 0.16 1.69
C GLY A 21 1.88 -1.35 1.76
N THR A 22 2.86 -2.20 1.42
CA THR A 22 2.67 -3.66 1.50
C THR A 22 2.53 -4.17 2.94
N ALA A 23 3.23 -3.55 3.89
CA ALA A 23 3.07 -3.91 5.31
C ALA A 23 1.75 -3.37 5.87
N VAL A 24 1.34 -2.17 5.48
CA VAL A 24 0.01 -1.61 5.83
C VAL A 24 -1.10 -2.51 5.29
N ALA A 25 -0.99 -2.94 4.03
CA ALA A 25 -1.94 -3.86 3.40
C ALA A 25 -2.00 -5.22 4.12
N ALA A 26 -0.85 -5.80 4.48
CA ALA A 26 -0.80 -7.07 5.19
C ALA A 26 -1.46 -6.97 6.58
N VAL A 27 -1.20 -5.89 7.33
CA VAL A 27 -1.75 -5.68 8.67
C VAL A 27 -3.24 -5.37 8.61
N GLY A 28 -3.67 -4.45 7.74
CA GLY A 28 -5.09 -4.10 7.59
C GLY A 28 -5.94 -5.29 7.19
N LEU A 29 -5.47 -6.06 6.19
CA LEU A 29 -6.19 -7.26 5.76
C LEU A 29 -6.18 -8.36 6.83
N ALA A 30 -5.06 -8.60 7.53
CA ALA A 30 -4.98 -9.62 8.58
C ALA A 30 -5.90 -9.29 9.76
N ALA A 31 -5.98 -8.02 10.17
CA ALA A 31 -6.89 -7.55 11.22
C ALA A 31 -8.34 -7.82 10.83
N ALA A 32 -8.75 -7.32 9.66
CA ALA A 32 -10.12 -7.44 9.20
C ALA A 32 -10.54 -8.91 8.94
N LEU A 33 -9.62 -9.75 8.48
CA LEU A 33 -9.87 -11.20 8.35
C LEU A 33 -10.07 -11.88 9.70
N ALA A 34 -9.30 -11.48 10.72
CA ALA A 34 -9.42 -12.03 12.08
C ALA A 34 -10.74 -11.63 12.75
N ASP A 35 -11.33 -10.50 12.36
CA ASP A 35 -12.63 -10.04 12.85
C ASP A 35 -13.81 -10.73 12.15
N LEU A 36 -13.58 -11.47 11.05
CA LEU A 36 -14.65 -12.18 10.34
C LEU A 36 -15.06 -13.45 11.07
N PRO A 37 -16.37 -13.66 11.30
CA PRO A 37 -16.86 -14.92 11.85
C PRO A 37 -16.46 -16.14 10.99
N GLY A 38 -15.89 -17.15 11.64
CA GLY A 38 -15.48 -18.38 10.96
C GLY A 38 -14.14 -18.30 10.24
N VAL A 39 -13.35 -17.24 10.45
CA VAL A 39 -11.96 -17.14 9.98
C VAL A 39 -11.03 -17.01 11.20
N SER A 40 -9.92 -17.72 11.17
CA SER A 40 -8.87 -17.60 12.18
C SER A 40 -7.54 -17.36 11.49
N VAL A 41 -6.81 -16.32 11.88
CA VAL A 41 -5.58 -15.90 11.22
C VAL A 41 -4.39 -16.07 12.15
N THR A 42 -3.36 -16.76 11.67
CA THR A 42 -2.04 -16.84 12.32
C THR A 42 -1.00 -16.23 11.39
N GLY A 43 -0.32 -15.21 11.87
CA GLY A 43 0.79 -14.58 11.15
C GLY A 43 1.99 -15.54 11.02
N ILE A 44 2.63 -15.51 9.87
CA ILE A 44 3.89 -16.26 9.63
C ILE A 44 4.99 -15.26 9.33
N ALA A 45 6.11 -15.40 10.06
CA ALA A 45 7.30 -14.57 9.85
C ALA A 45 8.60 -15.40 10.00
N ALA A 46 9.69 -14.82 9.52
CA ALA A 46 11.04 -15.33 9.77
C ALA A 46 11.40 -15.23 11.27
N ARG A 47 12.60 -15.67 11.61
CA ARG A 47 13.14 -15.47 12.96
C ARG A 47 13.45 -14.02 13.22
N HIS A 48 12.77 -13.42 14.19
CA HIS A 48 13.02 -12.09 14.72
C HIS A 48 13.20 -12.14 16.24
N ALA A 49 14.19 -11.41 16.75
CA ALA A 49 14.44 -11.32 18.20
C ALA A 49 13.60 -10.21 18.87
N ARG A 50 13.01 -9.33 18.08
CA ARG A 50 12.25 -8.15 18.55
C ARG A 50 11.03 -7.91 17.66
N PRO A 51 9.99 -7.24 18.17
CA PRO A 51 8.89 -6.73 17.36
C PRO A 51 9.38 -5.84 16.21
N PRO A 52 8.54 -5.51 15.22
CA PRO A 52 8.86 -4.55 14.18
C PRO A 52 9.30 -3.21 14.79
N ALA A 53 10.47 -2.70 14.36
CA ALA A 53 11.01 -1.44 14.90
C ALA A 53 10.41 -0.20 14.22
N VAL A 54 9.96 -0.37 12.98
CA VAL A 54 9.57 0.74 12.08
C VAL A 54 8.21 0.48 11.43
N GLY A 55 7.91 -0.78 11.12
CA GLY A 55 6.66 -1.20 10.51
C GLY A 55 5.52 -1.33 11.51
N PRO A 56 4.29 -1.49 11.01
CA PRO A 56 3.15 -1.76 11.87
C PRO A 56 3.31 -3.11 12.58
N THR A 57 2.80 -3.19 13.80
CA THR A 57 2.77 -4.44 14.56
C THR A 57 1.70 -5.36 13.98
N PRO A 58 1.99 -6.65 13.70
CA PRO A 58 0.97 -7.59 13.29
C PRO A 58 -0.17 -7.67 14.32
N PRO A 59 -1.44 -7.60 13.90
CA PRO A 59 -2.60 -7.58 14.80
C PRO A 59 -3.04 -8.98 15.23
N VAL A 60 -2.33 -10.01 14.79
CA VAL A 60 -2.64 -11.44 15.02
C VAL A 60 -1.46 -12.15 15.66
N PRO A 61 -1.65 -13.28 16.34
CA PRO A 61 -0.55 -14.11 16.83
C PRO A 61 0.39 -14.52 15.69
N VAL A 62 1.71 -14.46 15.93
CA VAL A 62 2.72 -14.74 14.90
C VAL A 62 3.54 -15.96 15.25
N ALA A 63 3.56 -16.93 14.35
CA ALA A 63 4.48 -18.06 14.39
C ALA A 63 5.78 -17.72 13.64
N HIS A 64 6.91 -17.89 14.31
CA HIS A 64 8.21 -17.54 13.77
C HIS A 64 8.98 -18.77 13.27
N SER A 65 9.53 -18.67 12.07
CA SER A 65 10.50 -19.64 11.56
C SER A 65 11.79 -19.61 12.39
N ARG A 66 12.53 -20.73 12.38
CA ARG A 66 13.89 -20.78 12.95
C ARG A 66 14.93 -20.10 12.05
N LEU A 67 14.61 -19.87 10.78
CA LEU A 67 15.47 -19.23 9.78
C LEU A 67 15.30 -17.71 9.76
N PRO A 68 16.37 -16.93 9.63
CA PRO A 68 16.27 -15.50 9.37
C PRO A 68 15.72 -15.26 7.95
N ARG A 69 15.11 -14.09 7.71
CA ARG A 69 14.40 -13.76 6.47
C ARG A 69 15.13 -14.12 5.16
N PRO A 70 16.41 -13.73 4.93
CA PRO A 70 17.07 -14.06 3.67
C PRO A 70 17.18 -15.56 3.44
N ALA A 71 17.52 -16.31 4.49
CA ALA A 71 17.65 -17.75 4.42
C ALA A 71 16.28 -18.45 4.25
N LEU A 72 15.23 -17.94 4.90
CA LEU A 72 13.87 -18.46 4.77
C LEU A 72 13.35 -18.31 3.33
N TYR A 73 13.49 -17.12 2.75
CA TYR A 73 13.04 -16.84 1.40
C TYR A 73 13.77 -17.66 0.34
N GLU A 74 15.09 -17.79 0.48
CA GLU A 74 15.91 -18.62 -0.39
C GLU A 74 15.55 -20.11 -0.26
N ALA A 75 15.31 -20.58 0.97
CA ALA A 75 14.92 -21.96 1.23
C ALA A 75 13.53 -22.27 0.65
N TRP A 76 12.56 -21.37 0.75
CA TRP A 76 11.25 -21.54 0.13
C TRP A 76 11.34 -21.64 -1.39
N HIS A 77 12.10 -20.75 -2.01
CA HIS A 77 12.27 -20.72 -3.47
C HIS A 77 13.01 -21.98 -3.99
N ARG A 78 14.13 -22.39 -3.35
CA ARG A 78 15.00 -23.44 -3.90
C ARG A 78 14.64 -24.85 -3.44
N THR A 79 14.20 -25.00 -2.21
CA THR A 79 14.06 -26.33 -1.58
C THR A 79 12.62 -26.68 -1.23
N GLY A 80 11.70 -25.70 -1.27
CA GLY A 80 10.34 -25.89 -0.80
C GLY A 80 10.26 -26.22 0.70
N ARG A 81 11.22 -25.74 1.52
CA ARG A 81 11.28 -25.99 2.96
C ARG A 81 11.84 -24.78 3.73
N PRO A 82 11.52 -24.62 5.06
CA PRO A 82 10.50 -25.38 5.78
C PRO A 82 9.10 -25.09 5.23
N ARG A 83 8.19 -26.06 5.32
CA ARG A 83 6.78 -25.77 5.00
C ARG A 83 6.15 -24.95 6.12
N VAL A 84 5.16 -24.13 5.77
CA VAL A 84 4.43 -23.28 6.73
C VAL A 84 3.83 -24.14 7.86
N GLU A 85 3.31 -25.31 7.54
CA GLU A 85 2.72 -26.27 8.49
C GLU A 85 3.69 -26.72 9.59
N ASN A 86 5.00 -26.50 9.38
CA ASN A 86 6.07 -26.89 10.31
C ASN A 86 6.75 -25.65 10.94
N ILE A 87 6.16 -24.44 10.81
CA ILE A 87 6.73 -23.23 11.37
C ILE A 87 6.05 -22.89 12.70
N GLY A 88 6.80 -23.01 13.79
CA GLY A 88 6.36 -22.62 15.13
C GLY A 88 5.24 -23.50 15.69
N ASP A 89 4.87 -23.20 16.94
CA ASP A 89 3.69 -23.75 17.58
C ASP A 89 2.52 -22.80 17.26
N HIS A 90 1.66 -23.17 16.32
CA HIS A 90 0.46 -22.38 16.06
C HIS A 90 -0.70 -22.89 16.92
N PRO A 91 -1.67 -22.01 17.29
CA PRO A 91 -2.89 -22.39 18.00
C PRO A 91 -3.83 -23.28 17.18
N GLY A 92 -3.35 -23.99 16.22
CA GLY A 92 -4.05 -24.91 15.32
C GLY A 92 -3.34 -26.24 15.18
N ALA A 93 -2.32 -26.51 16.02
CA ALA A 93 -1.60 -27.78 15.99
C ALA A 93 -2.53 -28.99 16.17
N ASP A 94 -3.63 -28.83 16.91
CA ASP A 94 -4.62 -29.90 17.15
C ASP A 94 -5.73 -29.96 16.07
N GLY A 95 -5.85 -29.00 15.18
CA GLY A 95 -6.91 -28.93 14.15
C GLY A 95 -6.41 -28.57 12.74
N GLY A 96 -5.12 -28.34 12.57
CA GLY A 96 -4.47 -28.05 11.29
C GLY A 96 -4.84 -26.69 10.68
N LEU A 97 -3.96 -26.17 9.82
CA LEU A 97 -4.24 -25.02 8.96
C LEU A 97 -5.11 -25.44 7.77
N SER A 98 -5.98 -24.59 7.30
CA SER A 98 -6.82 -24.83 6.12
C SER A 98 -6.12 -24.40 4.83
N LEU A 99 -5.44 -23.24 4.85
CA LEU A 99 -4.73 -22.66 3.69
C LEU A 99 -3.60 -21.73 4.13
N VAL A 100 -2.78 -21.33 3.16
CA VAL A 100 -1.71 -20.34 3.32
C VAL A 100 -2.01 -19.14 2.44
N HIS A 101 -1.84 -17.92 2.97
CA HIS A 101 -1.92 -16.69 2.20
C HIS A 101 -0.57 -15.97 2.21
N ALA A 102 0.08 -15.91 1.05
CA ALA A 102 1.24 -15.05 0.80
C ALA A 102 0.77 -13.62 0.49
N SER A 103 0.77 -12.75 1.48
CA SER A 103 0.21 -11.39 1.38
C SER A 103 1.11 -10.38 0.63
N GLY A 104 2.13 -10.86 -0.05
CA GLY A 104 3.08 -10.08 -0.86
C GLY A 104 4.53 -10.50 -0.61
N GLY A 105 5.37 -10.33 -1.63
CA GLY A 105 6.77 -10.73 -1.60
C GLY A 105 6.97 -12.24 -1.78
N ALA A 106 7.81 -12.86 -0.95
CA ALA A 106 8.13 -14.27 -1.06
C ALA A 106 6.90 -15.18 -0.89
N VAL A 107 6.85 -16.22 -1.71
CA VAL A 107 5.78 -17.22 -1.66
C VAL A 107 6.21 -18.40 -0.79
N PRO A 108 5.52 -18.68 0.32
CA PRO A 108 5.88 -19.76 1.24
C PRO A 108 5.77 -21.15 0.62
N ALA A 109 6.59 -22.07 1.11
CA ALA A 109 6.44 -23.49 0.82
C ALA A 109 5.31 -24.09 1.67
N THR A 110 4.38 -24.80 1.04
CA THR A 110 3.24 -25.47 1.69
C THR A 110 2.74 -26.63 0.85
N ARG A 111 1.98 -27.53 1.47
CA ARG A 111 1.14 -28.55 0.80
C ARG A 111 -0.34 -28.19 0.83
N LEU A 112 -0.68 -27.18 1.64
CA LEU A 112 -2.04 -26.65 1.72
C LEU A 112 -2.37 -25.81 0.50
N PRO A 113 -3.65 -25.58 0.21
CA PRO A 113 -4.07 -24.58 -0.76
C PRO A 113 -3.39 -23.24 -0.48
N LEU A 114 -2.87 -22.60 -1.53
CA LEU A 114 -2.10 -21.38 -1.45
C LEU A 114 -2.84 -20.25 -2.18
N VAL A 115 -3.05 -19.13 -1.52
CA VAL A 115 -3.47 -17.86 -2.11
C VAL A 115 -2.28 -16.91 -2.09
N ALA A 116 -2.07 -16.14 -3.15
CA ALA A 116 -1.00 -15.15 -3.21
C ALA A 116 -1.53 -13.77 -3.61
N THR A 117 -1.16 -12.74 -2.87
CA THR A 117 -1.41 -11.34 -3.27
C THR A 117 -0.20 -10.80 -4.02
N ILE A 118 -0.42 -10.30 -5.24
CA ILE A 118 0.57 -9.57 -6.03
C ILE A 118 0.14 -8.10 -6.06
N HIS A 119 0.96 -7.22 -5.45
CA HIS A 119 0.61 -5.81 -5.32
C HIS A 119 0.83 -5.01 -6.60
N ASP A 120 1.92 -5.26 -7.33
CA ASP A 120 2.24 -4.66 -8.62
C ASP A 120 3.30 -5.47 -9.36
N LEU A 121 3.53 -5.16 -10.63
CA LEU A 121 4.63 -5.65 -11.45
C LEU A 121 5.52 -4.50 -11.94
N GLY A 122 5.64 -3.44 -11.16
CA GLY A 122 6.33 -2.21 -11.51
C GLY A 122 7.77 -2.38 -11.97
N TRP A 123 8.48 -3.40 -11.48
CA TRP A 123 9.84 -3.72 -11.92
C TRP A 123 9.92 -4.18 -13.39
N ARG A 124 8.80 -4.59 -14.00
CA ARG A 124 8.71 -4.93 -15.41
C ARG A 124 8.51 -3.70 -16.28
N HIS A 125 7.65 -2.78 -15.85
CA HIS A 125 7.38 -1.54 -16.57
C HIS A 125 8.57 -0.58 -16.51
N GLU A 126 9.18 -0.42 -15.32
CA GLU A 126 10.28 0.50 -15.09
C GLU A 126 11.50 -0.24 -14.48
N PRO A 127 12.24 -1.00 -15.30
CA PRO A 127 13.40 -1.76 -14.81
C PRO A 127 14.47 -0.89 -14.17
N GLY A 128 14.56 0.39 -14.55
CA GLY A 128 15.46 1.39 -13.99
C GLY A 128 15.18 1.73 -12.52
N HIS A 129 13.94 1.57 -12.07
CA HIS A 129 13.53 1.88 -10.69
C HIS A 129 13.87 0.77 -9.69
N SER A 130 14.33 -0.39 -10.14
CA SER A 130 14.75 -1.51 -9.30
C SER A 130 16.23 -1.84 -9.46
N THR A 131 16.84 -2.49 -8.46
CA THR A 131 18.17 -3.06 -8.60
C THR A 131 18.12 -4.36 -9.40
N ARG A 132 19.22 -4.75 -10.08
CA ARG A 132 19.30 -6.03 -10.79
C ARG A 132 18.99 -7.23 -9.88
N ARG A 133 19.44 -7.18 -8.62
CA ARG A 133 19.14 -8.22 -7.62
C ARG A 133 17.67 -8.21 -7.24
N GLY A 134 17.08 -7.05 -7.02
CA GLY A 134 15.65 -6.89 -6.70
C GLY A 134 14.76 -7.46 -7.80
N ARG A 135 15.03 -7.10 -9.06
CA ARG A 135 14.27 -7.66 -10.22
C ARG A 135 14.32 -9.17 -10.28
N ARG A 136 15.51 -9.78 -10.14
CA ARG A 136 15.63 -11.25 -10.14
C ARG A 136 14.83 -11.89 -9.02
N LEU A 137 14.80 -11.25 -7.85
CA LEU A 137 14.02 -11.73 -6.70
C LEU A 137 12.52 -11.61 -6.98
N PHE A 138 12.05 -10.49 -7.50
CA PHE A 138 10.64 -10.30 -7.84
C PHE A 138 10.16 -11.25 -8.94
N GLU A 139 10.99 -11.49 -9.97
CA GLU A 139 10.66 -12.50 -10.99
C GLU A 139 10.59 -13.91 -10.39
N ALA A 140 11.50 -14.26 -9.49
CA ALA A 140 11.46 -15.55 -8.79
C ALA A 140 10.18 -15.70 -7.95
N TRP A 141 9.77 -14.65 -7.24
CA TRP A 141 8.52 -14.67 -6.45
C TRP A 141 7.27 -14.74 -7.33
N LEU A 142 7.28 -14.04 -8.47
CA LEU A 142 6.18 -14.13 -9.44
C LEU A 142 6.07 -15.55 -10.03
N GLU A 143 7.20 -16.18 -10.34
CA GLU A 143 7.21 -17.58 -10.78
C GLU A 143 6.73 -18.54 -9.68
N ASP A 144 7.17 -18.32 -8.45
CA ASP A 144 6.67 -19.09 -7.30
C ASP A 144 5.16 -18.92 -7.07
N ALA A 145 4.60 -17.73 -7.37
CA ALA A 145 3.18 -17.46 -7.24
C ALA A 145 2.31 -18.26 -8.24
N ARG A 146 2.89 -18.80 -9.32
CA ARG A 146 2.17 -19.69 -10.25
C ARG A 146 1.67 -20.97 -9.59
N ARG A 147 2.27 -21.35 -8.44
CA ARG A 147 1.83 -22.51 -7.64
C ARG A 147 0.57 -22.21 -6.82
N ALA A 148 0.21 -20.94 -6.66
CA ALA A 148 -0.98 -20.57 -5.89
C ALA A 148 -2.25 -21.11 -6.58
N ALA A 149 -3.17 -21.65 -5.80
CA ALA A 149 -4.49 -22.04 -6.29
C ALA A 149 -5.25 -20.81 -6.80
N HIS A 150 -5.01 -19.64 -6.18
CA HIS A 150 -5.60 -18.38 -6.60
C HIS A 150 -4.65 -17.20 -6.32
N VAL A 151 -4.70 -16.18 -7.15
CA VAL A 151 -3.96 -14.93 -6.99
C VAL A 151 -4.94 -13.77 -6.78
N THR A 152 -4.65 -12.90 -5.82
CA THR A 152 -5.37 -11.65 -5.64
C THR A 152 -4.47 -10.46 -6.01
N CYS A 153 -5.05 -9.39 -6.50
CA CYS A 153 -4.35 -8.15 -6.81
C CYS A 153 -5.21 -6.94 -6.47
N PRO A 154 -4.61 -5.78 -6.13
CA PRO A 154 -5.34 -4.65 -5.58
C PRO A 154 -5.95 -3.71 -6.63
N SER A 155 -5.62 -3.86 -7.92
CA SER A 155 -6.11 -3.01 -9.01
C SER A 155 -6.36 -3.80 -10.29
N GLN A 156 -7.19 -3.25 -11.17
CA GLN A 156 -7.40 -3.80 -12.52
C GLN A 156 -6.13 -3.66 -13.37
N ALA A 157 -5.36 -2.59 -13.15
CA ALA A 157 -4.06 -2.42 -13.79
C ALA A 157 -3.11 -3.59 -13.44
N THR A 158 -2.97 -3.93 -12.15
CA THR A 158 -2.17 -5.10 -11.73
C THR A 158 -2.77 -6.41 -12.27
N ARG A 159 -4.11 -6.52 -12.32
CA ARG A 159 -4.76 -7.70 -12.91
C ARG A 159 -4.39 -7.85 -14.38
N ALA A 160 -4.44 -6.78 -15.16
CA ALA A 160 -4.05 -6.80 -16.57
C ALA A 160 -2.59 -7.25 -16.74
N ASP A 161 -1.68 -6.72 -15.92
CA ASP A 161 -0.27 -7.13 -15.93
C ASP A 161 -0.08 -8.62 -15.60
N LEU A 162 -0.85 -9.17 -14.66
CA LEU A 162 -0.82 -10.60 -14.34
C LEU A 162 -1.30 -11.46 -15.50
N LEU A 163 -2.37 -11.05 -16.20
CA LEU A 163 -2.85 -11.76 -17.40
C LEU A 163 -1.81 -11.74 -18.51
N VAL A 164 -1.17 -10.59 -18.76
CA VAL A 164 -0.03 -10.48 -19.69
C VAL A 164 1.16 -11.35 -19.26
N ALA A 165 1.37 -11.48 -17.94
CA ALA A 165 2.39 -12.38 -17.40
C ALA A 165 2.01 -13.87 -17.49
N GLY A 166 0.83 -14.22 -18.01
CA GLY A 166 0.37 -15.59 -18.29
C GLY A 166 -0.29 -16.26 -17.07
N PHE A 167 -0.91 -15.50 -16.17
CA PHE A 167 -1.82 -16.05 -15.17
C PHE A 167 -3.22 -16.23 -15.79
N GLU A 168 -3.88 -17.34 -15.45
CA GLU A 168 -5.22 -17.64 -15.97
C GLU A 168 -6.27 -16.70 -15.36
N PRO A 169 -7.19 -16.14 -16.19
CA PRO A 169 -8.17 -15.14 -15.74
C PRO A 169 -9.07 -15.58 -14.58
N ASP A 170 -9.43 -16.86 -14.52
CA ASP A 170 -10.28 -17.47 -13.50
C ASP A 170 -9.54 -17.70 -12.17
N ARG A 171 -8.22 -17.61 -12.18
CA ARG A 171 -7.35 -17.70 -11.01
C ARG A 171 -6.86 -16.35 -10.51
N VAL A 172 -7.32 -15.24 -11.07
CA VAL A 172 -6.92 -13.89 -10.66
C VAL A 172 -8.13 -13.05 -10.28
N SER A 173 -8.25 -12.71 -9.00
CA SER A 173 -9.29 -11.80 -8.49
C SER A 173 -8.72 -10.42 -8.18
N PHE A 174 -9.41 -9.40 -8.66
CA PHE A 174 -9.23 -8.02 -8.23
C PHE A 174 -9.95 -7.81 -6.89
N ILE A 175 -9.21 -7.42 -5.86
CA ILE A 175 -9.71 -7.08 -4.53
C ILE A 175 -9.05 -5.77 -4.11
N PRO A 176 -9.76 -4.64 -4.13
CA PRO A 176 -9.21 -3.36 -3.68
C PRO A 176 -8.69 -3.45 -2.25
N LEU A 177 -7.61 -2.74 -1.95
CA LEU A 177 -7.20 -2.53 -0.57
C LEU A 177 -8.19 -1.62 0.15
N GLY A 178 -8.13 -1.60 1.47
CA GLY A 178 -8.99 -0.78 2.30
C GLY A 178 -8.26 0.36 3.00
N SER A 179 -9.04 1.33 3.44
CA SER A 179 -8.66 2.29 4.48
C SER A 179 -9.87 2.48 5.39
N ASP A 180 -9.65 2.42 6.69
CA ASP A 180 -10.73 2.68 7.64
C ASP A 180 -10.78 4.18 7.97
N PRO A 181 -11.99 4.72 8.22
CA PRO A 181 -12.13 6.11 8.63
C PRO A 181 -11.37 6.39 9.94
N VAL A 182 -10.51 7.39 9.94
CA VAL A 182 -9.78 7.83 11.14
C VAL A 182 -10.26 9.22 11.51
N GLY A 183 -10.84 9.35 12.71
CA GLY A 183 -11.20 10.65 13.25
C GLY A 183 -9.95 11.46 13.59
N VAL A 184 -9.92 12.72 13.17
CA VAL A 184 -8.83 13.66 13.47
C VAL A 184 -9.40 14.80 14.30
N ASP A 185 -8.75 15.11 15.43
CA ASP A 185 -9.04 16.32 16.19
C ASP A 185 -8.59 17.54 15.36
N PRO A 186 -9.49 18.50 15.07
CA PRO A 186 -9.14 19.71 14.33
C PRO A 186 -7.97 20.48 14.95
N SER A 187 -7.79 20.42 16.27
CA SER A 187 -6.66 21.06 16.96
C SER A 187 -5.31 20.45 16.59
N ALA A 188 -5.26 19.15 16.28
CA ALA A 188 -4.04 18.49 15.83
C ALA A 188 -3.60 19.01 14.44
N SER A 189 -4.54 19.16 13.51
CA SER A 189 -4.26 19.75 12.20
C SER A 189 -3.79 21.22 12.31
N ALA A 190 -4.43 22.01 13.16
CA ALA A 190 -4.03 23.41 13.41
C ALA A 190 -2.63 23.49 14.04
N ALA A 191 -2.33 22.61 15.00
CA ALA A 191 -1.02 22.55 15.64
C ALA A 191 0.11 22.21 14.66
N LEU A 192 -0.16 21.28 13.71
CA LEU A 192 0.81 20.96 12.64
C LEU A 192 1.06 22.17 11.76
N ARG A 193 0.03 22.84 11.27
CA ARG A 193 0.18 24.05 10.44
C ARG A 193 1.00 25.12 11.17
N SER A 194 0.68 25.41 12.42
CA SER A 194 1.41 26.37 13.26
C SER A 194 2.87 25.97 13.47
N HIS A 195 3.13 24.70 13.79
CA HIS A 195 4.50 24.19 14.03
C HIS A 195 5.42 24.34 12.82
N TYR A 196 4.86 24.17 11.62
CA TYR A 196 5.61 24.24 10.36
C TYR A 196 5.51 25.61 9.67
N GLY A 197 4.89 26.63 10.31
CA GLY A 197 4.74 27.98 9.79
C GLY A 197 3.94 28.02 8.48
N ILE A 198 2.79 27.35 8.45
CA ILE A 198 1.89 27.26 7.30
C ILE A 198 0.64 28.08 7.59
N ASP A 199 0.61 29.33 7.15
CA ASP A 199 -0.49 30.26 7.38
C ASP A 199 -1.56 30.27 6.27
N GLY A 200 -1.19 29.85 5.04
CA GLY A 200 -2.05 29.79 3.86
C GLY A 200 -2.29 28.35 3.38
N PRO A 201 -2.89 28.19 2.19
CA PRO A 201 -3.10 26.87 1.59
C PRO A 201 -1.77 26.18 1.28
N PHE A 202 -1.77 24.85 1.31
CA PHE A 202 -0.60 24.04 1.00
C PHE A 202 -0.96 22.75 0.25
N VAL A 203 0.03 22.22 -0.47
CA VAL A 203 -0.04 20.91 -1.13
C VAL A 203 0.65 19.86 -0.26
N LEU A 204 -0.03 18.75 -0.03
CA LEU A 204 0.51 17.59 0.68
C LEU A 204 0.92 16.50 -0.30
N TRP A 205 2.09 15.91 -0.05
CA TRP A 205 2.54 14.66 -0.66
C TRP A 205 2.92 13.68 0.44
N VAL A 206 2.46 12.42 0.33
CA VAL A 206 2.75 11.36 1.31
C VAL A 206 3.32 10.15 0.61
N GLY A 207 4.49 9.71 1.05
CA GLY A 207 5.12 8.53 0.49
C GLY A 207 6.58 8.35 0.87
N THR A 208 7.17 7.27 0.37
CA THR A 208 8.62 7.07 0.39
C THR A 208 9.23 7.82 -0.79
N THR A 209 10.30 8.58 -0.58
CA THR A 209 11.00 9.28 -1.68
C THR A 209 11.69 8.26 -2.58
N GLU A 210 11.12 7.98 -3.72
CA GLU A 210 11.61 7.03 -4.73
C GLU A 210 11.18 7.44 -6.14
N PRO A 211 11.93 7.08 -7.21
CA PRO A 211 11.70 7.58 -8.56
C PRO A 211 10.27 7.37 -9.09
N ARG A 212 9.64 6.23 -8.78
CA ARG A 212 8.29 5.94 -9.25
C ARG A 212 7.21 6.86 -8.67
N LYS A 213 7.49 7.49 -7.51
CA LYS A 213 6.59 8.45 -6.86
C LYS A 213 6.64 9.84 -7.51
N ASN A 214 7.61 10.05 -8.42
CA ASN A 214 7.70 11.20 -9.33
C ASN A 214 7.73 12.58 -8.62
N LEU A 215 8.41 12.64 -7.48
CA LEU A 215 8.54 13.89 -6.72
C LEU A 215 9.21 15.00 -7.56
N VAL A 216 10.13 14.62 -8.47
CA VAL A 216 10.79 15.58 -9.38
C VAL A 216 9.75 16.34 -10.22
N ARG A 217 8.76 15.64 -10.78
CA ARG A 217 7.74 16.30 -11.62
C ARG A 217 6.78 17.15 -10.80
N LEU A 218 6.44 16.67 -9.57
CA LEU A 218 5.64 17.49 -8.65
C LEU A 218 6.38 18.79 -8.27
N VAL A 219 7.69 18.72 -8.00
CA VAL A 219 8.50 19.92 -7.73
C VAL A 219 8.48 20.87 -8.91
N SER A 220 8.68 20.38 -10.15
CA SER A 220 8.59 21.21 -11.35
C SER A 220 7.21 21.88 -11.53
N ALA A 221 6.13 21.19 -11.16
CA ALA A 221 4.79 21.78 -11.13
C ALA A 221 4.68 22.88 -10.06
N MET A 222 5.21 22.62 -8.86
CA MET A 222 5.18 23.58 -7.74
C MET A 222 6.06 24.82 -7.97
N GLU A 223 7.07 24.76 -8.85
CA GLU A 223 7.82 25.96 -9.27
C GLU A 223 6.90 26.99 -9.96
N GLN A 224 5.82 26.54 -10.63
CA GLN A 224 4.85 27.37 -11.33
C GLN A 224 3.75 27.91 -10.39
N ILE A 225 3.69 27.46 -9.14
CA ILE A 225 2.68 27.86 -8.15
C ILE A 225 3.41 28.63 -7.04
N PRO A 226 3.65 29.93 -7.20
CA PRO A 226 4.32 30.73 -6.18
C PRO A 226 3.50 30.80 -4.90
N ASP A 227 4.19 31.02 -3.79
CA ASP A 227 3.62 31.26 -2.45
C ASP A 227 2.84 30.08 -1.83
N VAL A 228 2.76 28.93 -2.49
CA VAL A 228 2.11 27.72 -1.95
C VAL A 228 3.18 26.74 -1.47
N PRO A 229 3.20 26.39 -0.18
CA PRO A 229 4.11 25.38 0.35
C PRO A 229 3.79 23.96 -0.14
N LEU A 230 4.86 23.15 -0.31
CA LEU A 230 4.79 21.71 -0.48
C LEU A 230 5.22 21.02 0.81
N VAL A 231 4.35 20.20 1.38
CA VAL A 231 4.63 19.40 2.60
C VAL A 231 4.90 17.96 2.18
N LEU A 232 6.04 17.42 2.59
CA LEU A 232 6.47 16.06 2.31
C LEU A 232 6.43 15.22 3.58
N VAL A 233 5.57 14.22 3.63
CA VAL A 233 5.43 13.29 4.75
C VAL A 233 5.84 11.89 4.30
N GLY A 234 6.76 11.28 5.02
CA GLY A 234 7.22 9.92 4.78
C GLY A 234 8.73 9.76 4.86
N PRO A 235 9.21 8.52 4.82
CA PRO A 235 10.64 8.23 4.95
C PRO A 235 11.39 8.56 3.67
N THR A 236 12.68 8.84 3.83
CA THR A 236 13.62 8.84 2.71
C THR A 236 13.74 7.42 2.16
N GLY A 237 13.61 7.28 0.86
CA GLY A 237 13.72 6.03 0.13
C GLY A 237 15.09 5.81 -0.49
N TRP A 238 15.12 5.27 -1.69
CA TRP A 238 16.35 4.97 -2.42
C TRP A 238 16.42 5.75 -3.74
N LYS A 239 17.65 5.99 -4.23
CA LYS A 239 17.95 6.64 -5.52
C LYS A 239 17.47 8.08 -5.66
N GLU A 240 16.69 8.61 -4.76
CA GLU A 240 16.30 10.02 -4.72
C GLU A 240 16.69 10.65 -3.39
N ASP A 241 17.34 11.80 -3.48
CA ASP A 241 17.61 12.68 -2.35
C ASP A 241 16.53 13.77 -2.34
N ALA A 242 15.64 13.70 -1.35
CA ALA A 242 14.54 14.65 -1.22
C ALA A 242 15.05 16.10 -1.17
N ALA A 243 16.14 16.37 -0.43
CA ALA A 243 16.69 17.72 -0.30
C ALA A 243 17.19 18.26 -1.66
N ARG A 244 17.85 17.40 -2.45
CA ARG A 244 18.30 17.76 -3.79
C ARG A 244 17.14 18.00 -4.75
N VAL A 245 16.12 17.12 -4.73
CA VAL A 245 14.95 17.22 -5.61
C VAL A 245 14.16 18.48 -5.31
N THR A 246 14.00 18.83 -4.03
CA THR A 246 13.18 19.96 -3.60
C THR A 246 13.94 21.30 -3.55
N ALA A 247 15.26 21.30 -3.76
CA ALA A 247 16.10 22.51 -3.74
C ALA A 247 15.54 23.70 -4.58
N PRO A 248 14.92 23.48 -5.76
CA PRO A 248 14.32 24.59 -6.54
C PRO A 248 13.24 25.35 -5.80
N LEU A 249 12.52 24.73 -4.89
CA LEU A 249 11.43 25.36 -4.13
C LEU A 249 11.91 26.12 -2.88
N GLY A 250 13.17 25.92 -2.46
CA GLY A 250 13.77 26.61 -1.31
C GLY A 250 12.95 26.43 -0.03
N GLU A 251 12.68 27.57 0.63
CA GLU A 251 11.93 27.59 1.90
C GLU A 251 10.43 27.25 1.78
N ARG A 252 9.91 27.06 0.58
CA ARG A 252 8.53 26.65 0.36
C ARG A 252 8.31 25.15 0.65
N VAL A 253 9.36 24.37 0.87
CA VAL A 253 9.22 22.94 1.20
C VAL A 253 9.29 22.72 2.69
N ARG A 254 8.40 21.87 3.20
CA ARG A 254 8.44 21.37 4.57
C ARG A 254 8.67 19.86 4.50
N VAL A 255 9.90 19.41 4.77
CA VAL A 255 10.22 17.98 4.86
C VAL A 255 9.95 17.52 6.28
N VAL A 256 8.82 16.87 6.49
CA VAL A 256 8.38 16.37 7.80
C VAL A 256 9.08 15.06 8.15
N GLY A 257 9.35 14.22 7.15
CA GLY A 257 9.89 12.89 7.37
C GLY A 257 8.82 11.89 7.83
N ARG A 258 9.28 10.80 8.46
CA ARG A 258 8.38 9.76 8.97
C ARG A 258 7.63 10.26 10.22
N VAL A 259 6.33 9.99 10.25
CA VAL A 259 5.45 10.27 11.37
C VAL A 259 4.68 9.01 11.77
N ASP A 260 3.99 9.04 12.90
CA ASP A 260 3.02 8.02 13.27
C ASP A 260 1.71 8.16 12.48
N GLU A 261 0.84 7.15 12.57
CA GLU A 261 -0.42 7.11 11.83
C GLU A 261 -1.34 8.28 12.19
N ALA A 262 -1.47 8.63 13.48
CA ALA A 262 -2.33 9.73 13.91
C ALA A 262 -1.87 11.07 13.32
N THR A 263 -0.57 11.34 13.35
CA THR A 263 0.04 12.53 12.74
C THR A 263 -0.11 12.53 11.22
N LYS A 264 0.03 11.37 10.56
CA LYS A 264 -0.18 11.24 9.11
C LYS A 264 -1.62 11.61 8.74
N HIS A 265 -2.60 11.10 9.48
CA HIS A 265 -4.01 11.43 9.24
C HIS A 265 -4.33 12.90 9.53
N ALA A 266 -3.67 13.51 10.53
CA ALA A 266 -3.80 14.95 10.79
C ALA A 266 -3.25 15.79 9.63
N TRP A 267 -2.20 15.34 8.94
CA TRP A 267 -1.69 15.99 7.74
C TRP A 267 -2.69 15.90 6.57
N TYR A 268 -3.30 14.74 6.33
CA TYR A 268 -4.36 14.65 5.31
C TYR A 268 -5.50 15.60 5.60
N ALA A 269 -6.01 15.62 6.84
CA ALA A 269 -7.11 16.49 7.23
C ALA A 269 -6.75 17.99 7.19
N ALA A 270 -5.46 18.35 7.31
CA ALA A 270 -4.97 19.72 7.26
C ALA A 270 -4.75 20.24 5.83
N ALA A 271 -4.60 19.36 4.83
CA ALA A 271 -4.17 19.72 3.49
C ALA A 271 -5.30 20.31 2.64
N ASP A 272 -4.95 21.33 1.85
CA ASP A 272 -5.88 21.94 0.90
C ASP A 272 -5.95 21.16 -0.42
N VAL A 273 -4.83 20.55 -0.83
CA VAL A 273 -4.73 19.62 -1.97
C VAL A 273 -3.77 18.50 -1.62
N PHE A 274 -4.15 17.26 -1.87
CA PHE A 274 -3.24 16.12 -1.87
C PHE A 274 -2.79 15.83 -3.31
N ALA A 275 -1.49 15.83 -3.57
CA ALA A 275 -0.94 15.59 -4.90
C ALA A 275 0.01 14.39 -4.90
N MET A 276 -0.31 13.37 -5.71
CA MET A 276 0.52 12.17 -5.88
C MET A 276 0.58 11.75 -7.36
N PRO A 277 1.37 12.46 -8.21
CA PRO A 277 1.50 12.17 -9.63
C PRO A 277 2.51 11.04 -9.88
N SER A 278 2.32 9.88 -9.25
CA SER A 278 3.19 8.71 -9.37
C SER A 278 3.20 8.15 -10.79
N LEU A 279 4.36 7.73 -11.28
CA LEU A 279 4.49 7.07 -12.58
C LEU A 279 3.87 5.67 -12.58
N LEU A 280 3.87 5.02 -11.42
CA LEU A 280 3.31 3.68 -11.25
C LEU A 280 2.92 3.43 -9.80
N GLU A 281 1.77 2.82 -9.60
CA GLU A 281 1.26 2.34 -8.32
C GLU A 281 0.56 1.00 -8.49
N GLY A 282 0.65 0.16 -7.46
CA GLY A 282 -0.16 -1.05 -7.39
C GLY A 282 -1.59 -0.81 -6.95
N PHE A 283 -1.80 0.27 -6.15
CA PHE A 283 -3.13 0.70 -5.68
C PHE A 283 -3.17 2.22 -5.44
N GLY A 284 -2.46 2.70 -4.42
CA GLY A 284 -2.48 4.11 -4.02
C GLY A 284 -3.17 4.33 -2.68
N LEU A 285 -2.77 3.59 -1.64
CA LEU A 285 -3.28 3.80 -0.27
C LEU A 285 -3.27 5.27 0.16
N PRO A 286 -2.21 6.08 -0.12
CA PRO A 286 -2.23 7.50 0.24
C PRO A 286 -3.34 8.31 -0.45
N VAL A 287 -3.74 7.94 -1.68
CA VAL A 287 -4.90 8.56 -2.37
C VAL A 287 -6.18 8.23 -1.62
N LEU A 288 -6.39 6.95 -1.29
CA LEU A 288 -7.57 6.49 -0.56
C LEU A 288 -7.64 7.13 0.84
N GLU A 289 -6.50 7.23 1.54
CA GLU A 289 -6.41 7.89 2.84
C GLU A 289 -6.76 9.38 2.76
N ALA A 290 -6.24 10.12 1.77
CA ALA A 290 -6.59 11.53 1.53
C ALA A 290 -8.08 11.71 1.26
N MET A 291 -8.66 10.84 0.42
CA MET A 291 -10.10 10.83 0.13
C MET A 291 -10.92 10.62 1.42
N GLY A 292 -10.51 9.73 2.31
CA GLY A 292 -11.17 9.50 3.60
C GLY A 292 -11.27 10.74 4.48
N HIS A 293 -10.36 11.70 4.32
CA HIS A 293 -10.36 13.00 5.00
C HIS A 293 -11.08 14.11 4.22
N ALA A 294 -11.73 13.79 3.11
CA ALA A 294 -12.32 14.78 2.19
C ALA A 294 -11.30 15.77 1.63
N THR A 295 -10.04 15.40 1.56
CA THR A 295 -8.98 16.20 0.95
C THR A 295 -9.05 16.05 -0.57
N PRO A 296 -9.14 17.14 -1.35
CA PRO A 296 -9.14 17.08 -2.80
C PRO A 296 -7.85 16.44 -3.34
N VAL A 297 -7.98 15.54 -4.31
CA VAL A 297 -6.88 14.72 -4.82
C VAL A 297 -6.53 15.09 -6.25
N VAL A 298 -5.23 15.29 -6.52
CA VAL A 298 -4.62 15.28 -7.84
C VAL A 298 -3.70 14.06 -7.95
N THR A 299 -3.95 13.19 -8.92
CA THR A 299 -3.16 11.98 -9.11
C THR A 299 -2.98 11.63 -10.58
N SER A 300 -2.31 10.52 -10.89
CA SER A 300 -1.92 10.15 -12.25
C SER A 300 -3.05 9.49 -13.02
N ALA A 301 -3.30 9.93 -14.24
CA ALA A 301 -4.06 9.18 -15.23
C ALA A 301 -3.32 7.88 -15.63
N GLY A 302 -4.07 6.86 -16.02
CA GLY A 302 -3.51 5.62 -16.55
C GLY A 302 -2.79 4.71 -15.53
N THR A 303 -2.91 4.99 -14.23
CA THR A 303 -2.35 4.18 -13.15
C THR A 303 -3.44 3.65 -12.21
N ALA A 304 -3.09 2.74 -11.31
CA ALA A 304 -4.03 2.23 -10.31
C ALA A 304 -4.65 3.35 -9.43
N THR A 305 -3.97 4.48 -9.25
CA THR A 305 -4.52 5.62 -8.49
C THR A 305 -5.71 6.27 -9.18
N ALA A 306 -5.78 6.23 -10.52
CA ALA A 306 -6.96 6.66 -11.26
C ALA A 306 -8.18 5.77 -10.97
N GLU A 307 -7.95 4.46 -10.79
CA GLU A 307 -9.03 3.53 -10.39
C GLU A 307 -9.55 3.86 -8.99
N VAL A 308 -8.63 4.18 -8.05
CA VAL A 308 -8.99 4.55 -6.68
C VAL A 308 -9.78 5.84 -6.65
N VAL A 309 -9.29 6.89 -7.29
CA VAL A 309 -9.94 8.21 -7.24
C VAL A 309 -11.24 8.25 -8.05
N GLY A 310 -11.31 7.56 -9.18
CA GLY A 310 -12.47 7.58 -10.08
C GLY A 310 -12.81 9.01 -10.52
N ASP A 311 -14.06 9.41 -10.32
CA ASP A 311 -14.60 10.73 -10.57
C ASP A 311 -14.49 11.70 -9.37
N ALA A 312 -13.87 11.24 -8.29
CA ALA A 312 -13.78 11.97 -7.02
C ALA A 312 -12.49 12.78 -6.86
N GLY A 313 -11.74 13.01 -7.93
CA GLY A 313 -10.53 13.82 -7.96
C GLY A 313 -10.07 14.09 -9.38
N LEU A 314 -8.94 14.77 -9.51
CA LEU A 314 -8.37 15.12 -10.81
C LEU A 314 -7.25 14.14 -11.17
N THR A 315 -7.32 13.60 -12.39
CA THR A 315 -6.27 12.76 -12.96
C THR A 315 -5.55 13.50 -14.08
N VAL A 316 -4.21 13.50 -14.02
CA VAL A 316 -3.35 14.22 -14.98
C VAL A 316 -2.29 13.28 -15.55
N ASP A 317 -1.73 13.63 -16.69
CA ASP A 317 -0.51 12.97 -17.19
C ASP A 317 0.63 13.21 -16.18
N PRO A 318 1.18 12.16 -15.54
CA PRO A 318 2.25 12.32 -14.55
C PRO A 318 3.57 12.82 -15.14
N THR A 319 3.71 12.85 -16.46
CA THR A 319 4.90 13.36 -17.15
C THR A 319 4.78 14.84 -17.52
N ASP A 320 3.60 15.45 -17.38
CA ASP A 320 3.29 16.83 -17.71
C ASP A 320 3.21 17.71 -16.44
N ALA A 321 4.26 18.48 -16.17
CA ALA A 321 4.30 19.39 -15.02
C ALA A 321 3.26 20.52 -15.11
N ASP A 322 2.93 20.98 -16.32
CA ASP A 322 1.96 22.05 -16.53
C ASP A 322 0.54 21.55 -16.22
N ALA A 323 0.21 20.32 -16.62
CA ALA A 323 -1.06 19.69 -16.28
C ALA A 323 -1.20 19.49 -14.77
N ILE A 324 -0.12 19.06 -14.08
CA ILE A 324 -0.11 18.90 -12.62
C ILE A 324 -0.31 20.28 -11.95
N ALA A 325 0.43 21.30 -12.38
CA ALA A 325 0.33 22.66 -11.85
C ALA A 325 -1.07 23.24 -12.06
N GLY A 326 -1.62 23.09 -13.26
CA GLY A 326 -2.97 23.56 -13.61
C GLY A 326 -4.06 22.91 -12.75
N ALA A 327 -3.98 21.60 -12.52
CA ALA A 327 -4.94 20.89 -11.67
C ALA A 327 -4.86 21.35 -10.20
N ILE A 328 -3.66 21.51 -9.65
CA ILE A 328 -3.46 22.01 -8.29
C ILE A 328 -3.97 23.45 -8.17
N THR A 329 -3.58 24.34 -9.09
CA THR A 329 -4.01 25.75 -9.10
C THR A 329 -5.52 25.88 -9.24
N GLY A 330 -6.14 25.06 -10.10
CA GLY A 330 -7.60 25.03 -10.26
C GLY A 330 -8.33 24.72 -8.96
N LEU A 331 -7.88 23.71 -8.21
CA LEU A 331 -8.47 23.36 -6.91
C LEU A 331 -8.24 24.45 -5.85
N LEU A 332 -7.08 25.08 -5.84
CA LEU A 332 -6.79 26.16 -4.89
C LEU A 332 -7.58 27.43 -5.20
N ALA A 333 -7.93 27.66 -6.46
CA ALA A 333 -8.68 28.84 -6.92
C ALA A 333 -10.20 28.66 -6.81
N ASP A 334 -10.70 27.44 -6.73
CA ASP A 334 -12.13 27.10 -6.64
C ASP A 334 -12.43 26.23 -5.39
N PRO A 335 -12.64 26.88 -4.24
CA PRO A 335 -12.94 26.16 -2.99
C PRO A 335 -14.24 25.33 -3.04
N ASP A 336 -15.21 25.73 -3.85
CA ASP A 336 -16.49 25.01 -4.00
C ASP A 336 -16.27 23.68 -4.74
N GLU A 337 -15.51 23.69 -5.82
CA GLU A 337 -15.12 22.48 -6.54
C GLU A 337 -14.20 21.59 -5.71
N ALA A 338 -13.21 22.16 -5.03
CA ALA A 338 -12.35 21.43 -4.10
C ALA A 338 -13.16 20.71 -3.00
N ALA A 339 -14.10 21.42 -2.38
CA ALA A 339 -14.99 20.85 -1.37
C ALA A 339 -15.95 19.79 -1.97
N ARG A 340 -16.43 19.98 -3.20
CA ARG A 340 -17.27 19.01 -3.90
C ARG A 340 -16.50 17.71 -4.12
N LEU A 341 -15.30 17.79 -4.69
CA LEU A 341 -14.45 16.63 -4.95
C LEU A 341 -14.03 15.94 -3.65
N GLY A 342 -13.67 16.71 -2.62
CA GLY A 342 -13.35 16.16 -1.30
C GLY A 342 -14.50 15.34 -0.71
N ARG A 343 -15.74 15.86 -0.74
CA ARG A 343 -16.93 15.11 -0.28
C ARG A 343 -17.17 13.84 -1.11
N THR A 344 -17.12 13.94 -2.43
CA THR A 344 -17.27 12.78 -3.32
C THR A 344 -16.18 11.73 -3.04
N GLY A 345 -14.94 12.19 -2.79
CA GLY A 345 -13.82 11.33 -2.40
C GLY A 345 -14.08 10.58 -1.11
N ARG A 346 -14.53 11.28 -0.08
CA ARG A 346 -14.86 10.66 1.20
C ARG A 346 -15.99 9.64 1.06
N ASP A 347 -17.06 9.97 0.34
CA ASP A 347 -18.16 9.05 0.12
C ASP A 347 -17.69 7.79 -0.65
N ARG A 348 -16.86 7.95 -1.68
CA ARG A 348 -16.26 6.84 -2.42
C ARG A 348 -15.34 5.98 -1.54
N SER A 349 -14.54 6.58 -0.66
CA SER A 349 -13.63 5.86 0.22
C SER A 349 -14.35 4.89 1.17
N THR A 350 -15.62 5.17 1.51
CA THR A 350 -16.41 4.27 2.37
C THR A 350 -16.70 2.91 1.74
N THR A 351 -16.55 2.77 0.43
CA THR A 351 -16.71 1.50 -0.29
C THR A 351 -15.43 0.66 -0.32
N MET A 352 -14.28 1.25 -0.03
CA MET A 352 -12.96 0.61 -0.03
C MET A 352 -12.42 0.50 1.41
N THR A 353 -13.03 -0.39 2.19
CA THR A 353 -12.66 -0.65 3.59
C THR A 353 -11.90 -1.97 3.75
N TRP A 354 -11.13 -2.10 4.83
CA TRP A 354 -10.48 -3.39 5.14
C TRP A 354 -11.50 -4.50 5.35
N SER A 355 -12.68 -4.21 5.90
CA SER A 355 -13.77 -5.18 6.06
C SER A 355 -14.29 -5.70 4.72
N ALA A 356 -14.46 -4.82 3.71
CA ALA A 356 -14.85 -5.22 2.36
C ALA A 356 -13.77 -6.08 1.69
N ALA A 357 -12.50 -5.68 1.80
CA ALA A 357 -11.36 -6.44 1.29
C ALA A 357 -11.25 -7.83 1.95
N ALA A 358 -11.45 -7.91 3.26
CA ALA A 358 -11.44 -9.18 4.01
C ALA A 358 -12.59 -10.09 3.60
N THR A 359 -13.79 -9.56 3.42
CA THR A 359 -14.96 -10.33 2.96
C THR A 359 -14.70 -10.95 1.59
N ALA A 360 -14.24 -10.14 0.62
CA ALA A 360 -13.90 -10.61 -0.71
C ALA A 360 -12.75 -11.65 -0.69
N THR A 361 -11.75 -11.44 0.17
CA THR A 361 -10.64 -12.41 0.35
C THR A 361 -11.13 -13.72 0.96
N ALA A 362 -12.04 -13.68 1.94
CA ALA A 362 -12.62 -14.87 2.53
C ALA A 362 -13.48 -15.66 1.53
N ASP A 363 -14.12 -14.99 0.57
CA ASP A 363 -14.83 -15.66 -0.52
C ASP A 363 -13.86 -16.43 -1.43
N VAL A 364 -12.70 -15.84 -1.76
CA VAL A 364 -11.62 -16.55 -2.46
C VAL A 364 -11.14 -17.76 -1.65
N TYR A 365 -10.99 -17.65 -0.34
CA TYR A 365 -10.61 -18.81 0.50
C TYR A 365 -11.63 -19.93 0.41
N ARG A 366 -12.93 -19.61 0.49
CA ARG A 366 -14.00 -20.62 0.37
C ARG A 366 -14.00 -21.29 -1.00
N GLN A 367 -13.80 -20.50 -2.07
CA GLN A 367 -13.67 -21.03 -3.42
C GLN A 367 -12.51 -22.00 -3.54
N VAL A 368 -11.33 -21.63 -3.05
CA VAL A 368 -10.11 -22.46 -3.11
C VAL A 368 -10.23 -23.74 -2.29
N LEU A 369 -10.98 -23.71 -1.17
CA LEU A 369 -11.19 -24.89 -0.31
C LEU A 369 -12.30 -25.83 -0.81
N ALA A 370 -13.13 -25.38 -1.75
CA ALA A 370 -14.19 -26.18 -2.36
C ALA A 370 -13.74 -26.96 -3.59
N THR A 371 -12.55 -26.67 -4.13
CA THR A 371 -11.90 -27.36 -5.26
C THR A 371 -10.96 -28.46 -4.77
#